data_470b6835138dbdd61360791561a64b0e
#
_entry.id   470b6835138dbdd61360791561a64b0e
#
_cell.length_a   1.000
_cell.length_b   1.000
_cell.length_c   1.000
_cell.angle_alpha   90.00
_cell.angle_beta   90.00
_cell.angle_gamma   90.00
#
_symmetry.space_group_name_H-M   'P 1'
#
loop_
_entity.id
_entity.type
_entity.pdbx_description
1 polymer ?
#
loop_
_entity_poly.entity_id
_entity_poly.type
_entity_poly.pdbx_seq_one_letter_code
_entity_poly.pdbx_strand_id
1 'polypeptide(L)'
;MEYGFDRVVGMPSTPYTLLIYVTLSASSIIAKADWPEFRGSSYAGHALKSNVPLQWSSRDNIRWKARVPGNAWSTPVVAGGHIFVTTATTNQNDLSLQARCYDLASGAQIWEREAFKVEDGRIHKKNSHASPSPIHENGRLYVHFGHNGTACIDARDGKVLWKQTGLPYKPVHGNGGSPLLFENQLFFSCDGAEAPFVAALDKYTGRVVWKIPRNVEVSRPFSFSTPLPIEVDGKPQIIIPGSGAVVAYNPKEGNEIWRFRYGEGYSVVPRPVYYNGMVYVCSGFNQANLFAIRVDGRGDVTDTHLAWSEQKTIPKESSPIIVDDQLYLNDDKGVLTCFDAATGAVHYRERLDGKGGYSASPVFASGHLFFHSGDGTTTVIKPGKNFEKVAENKLNAFGLSSLAVIGDGFIVRTEAHLWRIGE
;
A
#
# COMPACT_ATOMS: atom_id res chain seq x y z
N MET A 1 -73.70 -60.23 -46.51
CA MET A 1 -73.72 -59.76 -45.12
C MET A 1 -72.30 -59.29 -44.78
N GLU A 2 -72.04 -58.04 -45.02
CA GLU A 2 -70.82 -57.41 -44.44
C GLU A 2 -70.97 -55.91 -44.69
N TYR A 3 -70.94 -55.18 -43.60
CA TYR A 3 -71.07 -53.75 -43.55
C TYR A 3 -69.68 -53.12 -43.52
N GLY A 4 -69.37 -52.25 -44.50
CA GLY A 4 -68.20 -51.41 -44.51
C GLY A 4 -68.40 -50.15 -43.68
N PHE A 5 -67.38 -49.77 -42.88
CA PHE A 5 -67.32 -48.48 -42.19
C PHE A 5 -66.33 -47.56 -42.84
N ASP A 6 -66.81 -46.34 -43.15
CA ASP A 6 -66.07 -45.24 -43.70
C ASP A 6 -64.95 -44.73 -42.75
N ARG A 7 -63.81 -44.43 -43.39
CA ARG A 7 -62.68 -43.73 -42.69
C ARG A 7 -62.87 -42.22 -42.78
N VAL A 8 -62.97 -41.58 -41.60
CA VAL A 8 -62.81 -40.15 -41.43
C VAL A 8 -61.33 -39.79 -41.40
N VAL A 9 -60.87 -38.94 -42.33
CA VAL A 9 -59.51 -38.40 -42.40
C VAL A 9 -59.39 -37.27 -41.43
N GLY A 10 -58.56 -37.46 -40.33
CA GLY A 10 -58.23 -36.39 -39.41
C GLY A 10 -57.04 -35.59 -39.94
N MET A 11 -57.14 -34.26 -39.89
CA MET A 11 -56.05 -33.31 -40.18
C MET A 11 -55.07 -33.30 -39.07
N PRO A 12 -53.72 -33.16 -39.29
CA PRO A 12 -52.73 -33.04 -38.23
C PRO A 12 -52.70 -31.60 -37.69
N SER A 13 -52.91 -31.45 -36.37
CA SER A 13 -52.67 -30.21 -35.63
C SER A 13 -51.17 -30.05 -35.35
N THR A 14 -50.54 -29.03 -35.97
CA THR A 14 -49.18 -28.64 -35.69
C THR A 14 -49.12 -27.84 -34.38
N PRO A 15 -48.28 -28.20 -33.37
CA PRO A 15 -48.10 -27.36 -32.20
C PRO A 15 -47.15 -26.21 -32.50
N TYR A 16 -47.64 -24.97 -32.34
CA TYR A 16 -46.77 -23.80 -32.35
C TYR A 16 -45.94 -23.77 -31.09
N THR A 17 -44.64 -24.06 -31.20
CA THR A 17 -43.68 -23.86 -30.10
C THR A 17 -43.29 -22.39 -30.07
N LEU A 18 -43.76 -21.67 -29.05
CA LEU A 18 -43.38 -20.30 -28.80
C LEU A 18 -41.94 -20.30 -28.20
N LEU A 19 -40.92 -19.98 -29.01
CA LEU A 19 -39.56 -19.77 -28.52
C LEU A 19 -39.48 -18.39 -27.87
N ILE A 20 -39.46 -18.37 -26.53
CA ILE A 20 -39.14 -17.17 -25.76
C ILE A 20 -37.63 -17.02 -25.74
N TYR A 21 -37.07 -16.08 -26.52
CA TYR A 21 -35.68 -15.65 -26.40
C TYR A 21 -35.51 -14.79 -25.16
N VAL A 22 -35.03 -15.38 -24.10
CA VAL A 22 -34.53 -14.61 -22.95
C VAL A 22 -33.13 -14.13 -23.33
N THR A 23 -33.02 -12.88 -23.75
CA THR A 23 -31.72 -12.21 -23.89
C THR A 23 -31.18 -11.92 -22.47
N LEU A 24 -30.36 -12.83 -21.94
CA LEU A 24 -29.50 -12.53 -20.81
C LEU A 24 -28.46 -11.49 -21.29
N SER A 25 -28.71 -10.23 -21.01
CA SER A 25 -27.65 -9.22 -21.03
C SER A 25 -26.67 -9.56 -19.94
N ALA A 26 -25.60 -10.27 -20.27
CA ALA A 26 -24.43 -10.42 -19.42
C ALA A 26 -23.80 -9.02 -19.28
N SER A 27 -24.25 -8.26 -18.31
CA SER A 27 -23.48 -7.14 -17.78
C SER A 27 -22.18 -7.76 -17.28
N SER A 28 -21.10 -7.63 -18.05
CA SER A 28 -19.76 -7.94 -17.60
C SER A 28 -19.50 -7.03 -16.39
N ILE A 29 -19.68 -7.57 -15.19
CA ILE A 29 -19.14 -6.99 -13.98
C ILE A 29 -17.63 -7.12 -14.16
N ILE A 30 -17.01 -6.10 -14.75
CA ILE A 30 -15.56 -5.92 -14.64
C ILE A 30 -15.35 -5.81 -13.15
N ALA A 31 -14.78 -6.84 -12.53
CA ALA A 31 -14.38 -6.80 -11.15
C ALA A 31 -13.45 -5.58 -11.04
N LYS A 32 -13.93 -4.53 -10.37
CA LYS A 32 -13.14 -3.31 -10.15
C LYS A 32 -11.88 -3.77 -9.44
N ALA A 33 -10.71 -3.43 -10.00
CA ALA A 33 -9.45 -3.79 -9.39
C ALA A 33 -9.37 -3.14 -8.01
N ASP A 34 -9.29 -3.98 -6.99
CA ASP A 34 -9.15 -3.55 -5.60
C ASP A 34 -7.71 -3.13 -5.31
N TRP A 35 -7.55 -2.16 -4.40
CA TRP A 35 -6.27 -1.70 -3.85
C TRP A 35 -6.32 -1.83 -2.33
N PRO A 36 -6.24 -3.08 -1.80
CA PRO A 36 -6.70 -3.40 -0.45
C PRO A 36 -5.74 -2.99 0.68
N GLU A 37 -4.52 -2.54 0.34
CA GLU A 37 -3.51 -2.12 1.31
C GLU A 37 -2.50 -1.13 0.70
N PHE A 38 -1.53 -0.68 1.50
CA PHE A 38 -0.41 0.14 1.02
C PHE A 38 0.38 -0.58 -0.08
N ARG A 39 0.46 0.03 -1.26
CA ARG A 39 1.05 -0.49 -2.51
C ARG A 39 0.28 -1.65 -3.16
N GLY A 40 -1.00 -1.81 -2.82
CA GLY A 40 -1.91 -2.77 -3.45
C GLY A 40 -1.62 -4.24 -3.14
N SER A 41 -2.39 -5.13 -3.73
CA SER A 41 -2.31 -6.58 -3.49
C SER A 41 -0.99 -7.24 -3.89
N SER A 42 -0.18 -6.58 -4.70
CA SER A 42 1.16 -7.04 -5.07
C SER A 42 2.23 -6.69 -4.03
N TYR A 43 1.91 -5.86 -3.02
CA TYR A 43 2.83 -5.26 -2.07
C TYR A 43 3.90 -4.34 -2.69
N ALA A 44 3.97 -4.29 -4.00
CA ALA A 44 5.03 -3.66 -4.78
C ALA A 44 4.58 -2.43 -5.59
N GLY A 45 3.29 -2.07 -5.57
CA GLY A 45 2.77 -0.91 -6.30
C GLY A 45 2.37 -1.21 -7.74
N HIS A 46 2.15 -2.46 -8.10
CA HIS A 46 1.76 -2.89 -9.44
C HIS A 46 0.26 -3.06 -9.58
N ALA A 47 -0.30 -2.52 -10.66
CA ALA A 47 -1.68 -2.69 -11.11
C ALA A 47 -1.70 -3.16 -12.57
N LEU A 48 -1.38 -4.43 -12.80
CA LEU A 48 -1.18 -5.00 -14.15
C LEU A 48 -2.45 -5.03 -15.00
N LYS A 49 -3.63 -5.07 -14.39
CA LYS A 49 -4.95 -5.14 -15.07
C LYS A 49 -5.71 -3.81 -14.97
N SER A 50 -5.02 -2.69 -15.15
CA SER A 50 -5.61 -1.36 -15.10
C SER A 50 -5.61 -0.70 -16.47
N ASN A 51 -6.57 0.21 -16.69
CA ASN A 51 -6.64 1.10 -17.85
C ASN A 51 -6.79 2.53 -17.34
N VAL A 52 -5.70 3.08 -16.79
CA VAL A 52 -5.72 4.41 -16.19
C VAL A 52 -5.37 5.49 -17.20
N PRO A 53 -5.92 6.72 -17.06
CA PRO A 53 -5.52 7.84 -17.91
C PRO A 53 -4.05 8.20 -17.67
N LEU A 54 -3.35 8.53 -18.75
CA LEU A 54 -1.97 9.03 -18.67
C LEU A 54 -1.92 10.55 -18.47
N GLN A 55 -3.02 11.24 -18.78
CA GLN A 55 -3.12 12.71 -18.69
C GLN A 55 -4.33 13.13 -17.86
N TRP A 56 -4.13 14.07 -16.96
CA TRP A 56 -5.17 14.76 -16.20
C TRP A 56 -4.69 16.11 -15.69
N SER A 57 -5.64 16.92 -15.25
CA SER A 57 -5.36 18.18 -14.56
C SER A 57 -6.28 18.29 -13.32
N SER A 58 -6.29 19.44 -12.65
CA SER A 58 -7.27 19.70 -11.59
C SER A 58 -8.72 19.83 -12.10
N ARG A 59 -8.96 19.79 -13.42
CA ARG A 59 -10.27 19.93 -14.08
C ARG A 59 -10.57 18.78 -15.05
N ASP A 60 -9.55 18.25 -15.72
CA ASP A 60 -9.69 17.23 -16.76
C ASP A 60 -9.48 15.83 -16.17
N ASN A 61 -10.28 14.86 -16.58
CA ASN A 61 -10.28 13.49 -16.09
C ASN A 61 -10.51 13.39 -14.57
N ILE A 62 -11.25 14.34 -13.98
CA ILE A 62 -11.69 14.29 -12.58
C ILE A 62 -13.14 13.90 -12.54
N ARG A 63 -13.41 12.69 -12.03
CA ARG A 63 -14.78 12.19 -11.82
C ARG A 63 -15.48 12.93 -10.69
N TRP A 64 -14.78 13.07 -9.58
CA TRP A 64 -15.23 13.79 -8.40
C TRP A 64 -14.06 14.18 -7.48
N LYS A 65 -14.34 15.14 -6.60
CA LYS A 65 -13.48 15.61 -5.52
C LYS A 65 -14.31 15.69 -4.24
N ALA A 66 -13.93 14.95 -3.21
CA ALA A 66 -14.64 14.89 -1.94
C ALA A 66 -13.74 15.43 -0.80
N ARG A 67 -14.33 16.21 0.12
CA ARG A 67 -13.62 16.70 1.30
C ARG A 67 -13.37 15.57 2.31
N VAL A 68 -12.16 15.51 2.87
CA VAL A 68 -11.80 14.62 3.97
C VAL A 68 -11.37 15.45 5.17
N PRO A 69 -12.14 15.49 6.24
CA PRO A 69 -11.78 16.19 7.46
C PRO A 69 -10.60 15.54 8.18
N GLY A 70 -9.78 16.35 8.86
CA GLY A 70 -8.63 15.90 9.65
C GLY A 70 -7.36 15.67 8.83
N ASN A 71 -6.26 15.41 9.54
CA ASN A 71 -4.94 15.26 8.94
C ASN A 71 -4.56 13.78 8.83
N ALA A 72 -4.06 13.36 7.68
CA ALA A 72 -3.45 12.06 7.50
C ALA A 72 -2.74 11.92 6.16
N TRP A 73 -1.78 11.01 6.10
CA TRP A 73 -1.03 10.65 4.89
C TRP A 73 -1.23 9.20 4.48
N SER A 74 -2.19 8.50 5.08
CA SER A 74 -2.52 7.13 4.66
C SER A 74 -2.88 7.07 3.17
N THR A 75 -2.33 6.09 2.46
CA THR A 75 -2.80 5.76 1.11
C THR A 75 -4.25 5.30 1.17
N PRO A 76 -5.14 5.80 0.29
CA PRO A 76 -6.49 5.28 0.19
C PRO A 76 -6.49 3.79 -0.12
N VAL A 77 -7.33 3.05 0.58
CA VAL A 77 -7.60 1.63 0.33
C VAL A 77 -8.93 1.52 -0.39
N VAL A 78 -8.97 0.74 -1.46
CA VAL A 78 -10.17 0.57 -2.28
C VAL A 78 -10.53 -0.91 -2.34
N ALA A 79 -11.76 -1.22 -1.97
CA ALA A 79 -12.28 -2.58 -2.03
C ALA A 79 -13.81 -2.59 -2.12
N GLY A 80 -14.36 -3.48 -2.96
CA GLY A 80 -15.81 -3.70 -3.04
C GLY A 80 -16.63 -2.46 -3.39
N GLY A 81 -16.08 -1.49 -4.12
CA GLY A 81 -16.76 -0.25 -4.46
C GLY A 81 -16.69 0.84 -3.38
N HIS A 82 -15.87 0.66 -2.35
CA HIS A 82 -15.66 1.60 -1.26
C HIS A 82 -14.21 2.07 -1.17
N ILE A 83 -14.02 3.26 -0.60
CA ILE A 83 -12.72 3.83 -0.31
C ILE A 83 -12.61 3.99 1.21
N PHE A 84 -11.52 3.47 1.78
CA PHE A 84 -11.24 3.57 3.20
C PHE A 84 -9.98 4.41 3.42
N VAL A 85 -10.05 5.34 4.37
CA VAL A 85 -8.91 6.15 4.81
C VAL A 85 -8.90 6.28 6.32
N THR A 86 -7.72 6.43 6.90
CA THR A 86 -7.56 6.86 8.28
C THR A 86 -7.43 8.37 8.35
N THR A 87 -7.80 8.99 9.47
CA THR A 87 -7.67 10.43 9.70
C THR A 87 -7.56 10.72 11.19
N ALA A 88 -6.97 11.86 11.53
CA ALA A 88 -6.85 12.36 12.87
C ALA A 88 -7.43 13.77 12.96
N THR A 89 -8.33 13.99 13.90
CA THR A 89 -8.92 15.31 14.17
C THR A 89 -8.64 15.72 15.60
N THR A 90 -8.14 16.94 15.77
CA THR A 90 -7.86 17.51 17.09
C THR A 90 -9.01 18.42 17.51
N ASN A 91 -9.51 18.25 18.73
CA ASN A 91 -10.44 19.13 19.36
C ASN A 91 -9.90 19.50 20.76
N GLN A 92 -9.42 20.73 20.92
CA GLN A 92 -8.67 21.18 22.11
C GLN A 92 -7.45 20.28 22.35
N ASN A 93 -7.42 19.53 23.45
CA ASN A 93 -6.32 18.61 23.80
C ASN A 93 -6.62 17.15 23.43
N ASP A 94 -7.82 16.88 22.91
CA ASP A 94 -8.26 15.55 22.52
C ASP A 94 -7.92 15.28 21.05
N LEU A 95 -7.31 14.15 20.78
CA LEU A 95 -7.05 13.63 19.45
C LEU A 95 -7.98 12.44 19.17
N SER A 96 -8.84 12.59 18.17
CA SER A 96 -9.71 11.53 17.67
C SER A 96 -9.06 10.86 16.45
N LEU A 97 -8.74 9.57 16.58
CA LEU A 97 -8.16 8.73 15.55
C LEU A 97 -9.27 7.93 14.88
N GLN A 98 -9.51 8.18 13.59
CA GLN A 98 -10.73 7.77 12.91
C GLN A 98 -10.42 6.95 11.65
N ALA A 99 -11.37 6.07 11.29
CA ALA A 99 -11.51 5.51 9.96
C ALA A 99 -12.75 6.11 9.28
N ARG A 100 -12.67 6.30 7.97
CA ARG A 100 -13.75 6.82 7.13
C ARG A 100 -13.95 5.95 5.90
N CYS A 101 -15.21 5.77 5.51
CA CYS A 101 -15.59 5.08 4.29
C CYS A 101 -16.31 6.03 3.36
N TYR A 102 -15.94 5.95 2.07
CA TYR A 102 -16.56 6.72 1.00
C TYR A 102 -17.02 5.78 -0.11
N ASP A 103 -18.09 6.14 -0.78
CA ASP A 103 -18.54 5.45 -1.99
C ASP A 103 -17.59 5.76 -3.16
N LEU A 104 -17.09 4.73 -3.84
CA LEU A 104 -16.12 4.88 -4.93
C LEU A 104 -16.74 5.60 -6.14
N ALA A 105 -18.03 5.41 -6.41
CA ALA A 105 -18.67 5.99 -7.59
C ALA A 105 -18.91 7.50 -7.44
N SER A 106 -19.38 7.92 -6.27
CA SER A 106 -19.86 9.29 -6.00
C SER A 106 -18.91 10.13 -5.14
N GLY A 107 -18.01 9.52 -4.38
CA GLY A 107 -17.19 10.20 -3.36
C GLY A 107 -17.98 10.59 -2.10
N ALA A 108 -19.24 10.17 -1.97
CA ALA A 108 -20.04 10.43 -0.79
C ALA A 108 -19.51 9.67 0.43
N GLN A 109 -19.44 10.32 1.59
CA GLN A 109 -19.09 9.65 2.84
C GLN A 109 -20.25 8.73 3.27
N ILE A 110 -19.92 7.45 3.49
CA ILE A 110 -20.88 6.43 3.95
C ILE A 110 -20.91 6.37 5.46
N TRP A 111 -19.74 6.25 6.09
CA TRP A 111 -19.60 6.25 7.54
C TRP A 111 -18.25 6.83 7.99
N GLU A 112 -18.25 7.22 9.26
CA GLU A 112 -17.08 7.62 10.03
C GLU A 112 -17.08 6.87 11.36
N ARG A 113 -15.90 6.43 11.81
CA ARG A 113 -15.76 5.74 13.09
C ARG A 113 -14.51 6.19 13.83
N GLU A 114 -14.71 6.69 15.04
CA GLU A 114 -13.62 6.88 16.01
C GLU A 114 -13.13 5.50 16.48
N ALA A 115 -11.87 5.19 16.14
CA ALA A 115 -11.22 3.99 16.62
C ALA A 115 -10.63 4.23 18.02
N PHE A 116 -9.95 5.36 18.23
CA PHE A 116 -9.35 5.73 19.51
C PHE A 116 -9.54 7.23 19.77
N LYS A 117 -9.68 7.56 21.06
CA LYS A 117 -9.63 8.92 21.58
C LYS A 117 -8.45 8.96 22.55
N VAL A 118 -7.48 9.84 22.31
CA VAL A 118 -6.24 9.95 23.07
C VAL A 118 -5.87 11.41 23.26
N GLU A 119 -4.91 11.70 24.12
CA GLU A 119 -4.32 13.04 24.22
C GLU A 119 -3.50 13.35 22.95
N ASP A 120 -3.55 14.62 22.52
CA ASP A 120 -2.74 15.06 21.38
C ASP A 120 -1.26 15.08 21.77
N GLY A 121 -0.46 14.33 21.02
CA GLY A 121 0.95 14.14 21.26
C GLY A 121 1.82 14.82 20.19
N ARG A 122 3.06 15.12 20.53
CA ARG A 122 4.01 15.73 19.59
C ARG A 122 4.38 14.76 18.48
N ILE A 123 4.26 15.22 17.23
CA ILE A 123 4.73 14.53 16.02
C ILE A 123 5.68 15.41 15.22
N HIS A 124 6.39 14.82 14.26
CA HIS A 124 7.17 15.58 13.29
C HIS A 124 6.24 16.34 12.33
N LYS A 125 6.60 17.57 11.95
CA LYS A 125 5.77 18.46 11.09
C LYS A 125 5.37 17.87 9.72
N LYS A 126 6.15 16.95 9.17
CA LYS A 126 5.82 16.21 7.93
C LYS A 126 4.89 15.02 8.17
N ASN A 127 4.75 14.56 9.40
CA ASN A 127 3.97 13.37 9.73
C ASN A 127 2.52 13.73 10.09
N SER A 128 1.69 12.73 10.28
CA SER A 128 0.35 12.83 10.87
C SER A 128 0.14 11.68 11.86
N HIS A 129 -0.84 11.85 12.75
CA HIS A 129 -1.23 10.77 13.68
C HIS A 129 -1.92 9.58 12.99
N ALA A 130 -2.26 9.72 11.69
CA ALA A 130 -2.95 8.73 10.87
C ALA A 130 -2.22 8.47 9.53
N SER A 131 -0.88 8.41 9.57
CA SER A 131 -0.06 8.11 8.38
C SER A 131 -0.08 6.63 7.98
N PRO A 132 -0.18 5.63 8.89
CA PRO A 132 -0.31 4.24 8.48
C PRO A 132 -1.58 4.01 7.64
N SER A 133 -1.41 3.31 6.53
CA SER A 133 -2.53 2.96 5.65
C SER A 133 -3.32 1.79 6.24
N PRO A 134 -4.66 1.80 6.12
CA PRO A 134 -5.47 0.66 6.54
C PRO A 134 -5.28 -0.54 5.61
N ILE A 135 -5.83 -1.69 6.02
CA ILE A 135 -5.91 -2.90 5.19
C ILE A 135 -7.36 -3.36 5.16
N HIS A 136 -7.85 -3.71 3.98
CA HIS A 136 -9.16 -4.35 3.83
C HIS A 136 -9.01 -5.82 3.44
N GLU A 137 -9.69 -6.71 4.15
CA GLU A 137 -9.83 -8.12 3.78
C GLU A 137 -11.19 -8.67 4.21
N ASN A 138 -11.93 -9.28 3.30
CA ASN A 138 -13.16 -10.03 3.57
C ASN A 138 -14.17 -9.28 4.46
N GLY A 139 -14.42 -7.99 4.14
CA GLY A 139 -15.36 -7.15 4.87
C GLY A 139 -14.83 -6.62 6.22
N ARG A 140 -13.55 -6.81 6.52
CA ARG A 140 -12.86 -6.27 7.69
C ARG A 140 -11.88 -5.19 7.28
N LEU A 141 -11.86 -4.10 8.02
CA LEU A 141 -10.90 -3.01 7.89
C LEU A 141 -10.00 -3.00 9.12
N TYR A 142 -8.71 -3.18 8.91
CA TYR A 142 -7.70 -3.10 9.95
C TYR A 142 -7.04 -1.73 9.91
N VAL A 143 -7.07 -1.02 11.04
CA VAL A 143 -6.48 0.32 11.19
C VAL A 143 -5.45 0.31 12.29
N HIS A 144 -4.28 0.91 12.02
CA HIS A 144 -3.14 0.96 12.93
C HIS A 144 -2.74 2.41 13.20
N PHE A 145 -2.68 2.78 14.46
CA PHE A 145 -2.27 4.11 14.91
C PHE A 145 -1.04 4.04 15.82
N GLY A 146 -0.16 3.05 15.55
CA GLY A 146 1.06 2.82 16.27
C GLY A 146 0.85 2.58 17.77
N HIS A 147 1.54 3.36 18.61
CA HIS A 147 1.47 3.26 20.07
C HIS A 147 0.06 3.50 20.64
N ASN A 148 -0.82 4.17 19.90
CA ASN A 148 -2.20 4.42 20.31
C ASN A 148 -3.10 3.21 20.11
N GLY A 149 -2.69 2.24 19.28
CA GLY A 149 -3.38 0.97 19.14
C GLY A 149 -3.66 0.55 17.69
N THR A 150 -4.24 -0.65 17.59
CA THR A 150 -4.71 -1.28 16.36
C THR A 150 -6.16 -1.69 16.55
N ALA A 151 -7.01 -1.53 15.55
CA ALA A 151 -8.39 -1.95 15.61
C ALA A 151 -8.82 -2.68 14.33
N CYS A 152 -9.79 -3.57 14.46
CA CYS A 152 -10.54 -4.14 13.36
C CYS A 152 -11.97 -3.58 13.38
N ILE A 153 -12.42 -3.17 12.21
CA ILE A 153 -13.71 -2.50 11.99
C ILE A 153 -14.48 -3.29 10.93
N ASP A 154 -15.78 -3.49 11.09
CA ASP A 154 -16.63 -3.99 10.01
C ASP A 154 -16.67 -2.93 8.91
N ALA A 155 -16.25 -3.31 7.70
CA ALA A 155 -16.11 -2.37 6.58
C ALA A 155 -17.46 -1.84 6.06
N ARG A 156 -18.59 -2.52 6.36
CA ARG A 156 -19.94 -2.14 5.89
C ARG A 156 -20.54 -0.98 6.67
N ASP A 157 -20.40 -1.01 8.01
CA ASP A 157 -21.11 -0.07 8.90
C ASP A 157 -20.18 0.68 9.87
N GLY A 158 -18.88 0.41 9.82
CA GLY A 158 -17.90 1.04 10.70
C GLY A 158 -17.93 0.53 12.15
N LYS A 159 -18.61 -0.58 12.46
CA LYS A 159 -18.63 -1.14 13.81
C LYS A 159 -17.27 -1.68 14.21
N VAL A 160 -16.76 -1.26 15.36
CA VAL A 160 -15.50 -1.79 15.90
C VAL A 160 -15.73 -3.23 16.37
N LEU A 161 -14.96 -4.16 15.81
CA LEU A 161 -14.99 -5.59 16.13
C LEU A 161 -14.05 -5.94 17.29
N TRP A 162 -12.84 -5.38 17.28
CA TRP A 162 -11.88 -5.49 18.36
C TRP A 162 -10.92 -4.29 18.36
N LYS A 163 -10.28 -4.05 19.51
CA LYS A 163 -9.20 -3.07 19.72
C LYS A 163 -8.05 -3.74 20.46
N GLN A 164 -6.80 -3.38 20.11
CA GLN A 164 -5.58 -3.77 20.79
C GLN A 164 -4.77 -2.52 21.17
N THR A 165 -4.58 -2.29 22.48
CA THR A 165 -3.81 -1.16 23.04
C THR A 165 -2.64 -1.60 23.93
N GLY A 166 -2.46 -2.92 24.10
CA GLY A 166 -1.46 -3.50 24.98
C GLY A 166 -0.04 -3.58 24.41
N LEU A 167 0.27 -2.82 23.36
CA LEU A 167 1.59 -2.75 22.72
C LEU A 167 2.15 -1.30 22.75
N PRO A 168 2.27 -0.67 23.91
CA PRO A 168 2.77 0.68 24.00
C PRO A 168 4.26 0.74 23.65
N TYR A 169 4.67 1.81 22.99
CA TYR A 169 6.05 2.20 22.78
C TYR A 169 6.12 3.73 22.66
N LYS A 170 7.31 4.31 22.72
CA LYS A 170 7.50 5.74 22.69
C LYS A 170 7.96 6.21 21.31
N PRO A 171 7.07 6.65 20.44
CA PRO A 171 7.45 7.11 19.10
C PRO A 171 8.25 8.41 19.19
N VAL A 172 9.21 8.60 18.26
CA VAL A 172 10.04 9.82 18.22
C VAL A 172 9.40 10.90 17.36
N HIS A 173 8.82 10.52 16.23
CA HIS A 173 8.24 11.43 15.23
C HIS A 173 6.78 11.13 14.92
N GLY A 174 6.09 10.36 15.77
CA GLY A 174 4.77 9.79 15.51
C GLY A 174 4.85 8.41 14.85
N ASN A 175 3.78 7.99 14.22
CA ASN A 175 3.66 6.67 13.57
C ASN A 175 3.69 6.81 12.05
N GLY A 176 4.25 5.83 11.33
CA GLY A 176 4.35 5.90 9.87
C GLY A 176 4.24 4.53 9.19
N GLY A 177 4.80 3.47 9.76
CA GLY A 177 4.72 2.12 9.22
C GLY A 177 3.30 1.59 9.16
N SER A 178 2.87 1.16 7.99
CA SER A 178 1.59 0.47 7.84
C SER A 178 1.72 -0.98 8.33
N PRO A 179 0.63 -1.60 8.80
CA PRO A 179 0.65 -3.02 9.09
C PRO A 179 0.72 -3.83 7.79
N LEU A 180 1.08 -5.09 7.91
CA LEU A 180 0.97 -6.12 6.88
C LEU A 180 -0.03 -7.17 7.34
N LEU A 181 -0.95 -7.56 6.49
CA LEU A 181 -1.77 -8.75 6.69
C LEU A 181 -1.19 -9.90 5.87
N PHE A 182 -0.82 -10.98 6.55
CA PHE A 182 -0.38 -12.20 5.90
C PHE A 182 -1.00 -13.42 6.61
N GLU A 183 -1.66 -14.27 5.85
CA GLU A 183 -2.48 -15.38 6.39
C GLU A 183 -3.49 -14.91 7.44
N ASN A 184 -3.36 -15.35 8.67
CA ASN A 184 -4.25 -15.01 9.78
C ASN A 184 -3.67 -14.01 10.77
N GLN A 185 -2.60 -13.30 10.41
CA GLN A 185 -1.88 -12.41 11.31
C GLN A 185 -1.63 -11.02 10.72
N LEU A 186 -1.64 -10.02 11.60
CA LEU A 186 -1.22 -8.65 11.32
C LEU A 186 0.17 -8.43 11.90
N PHE A 187 1.11 -7.99 11.07
CA PHE A 187 2.50 -7.73 11.43
C PHE A 187 2.82 -6.25 11.37
N PHE A 188 3.55 -5.75 12.32
CA PHE A 188 4.08 -4.38 12.32
C PHE A 188 5.26 -4.25 13.28
N SER A 189 6.10 -3.23 13.04
CA SER A 189 7.16 -2.85 13.95
C SER A 189 6.68 -1.76 14.90
N CYS A 190 7.16 -1.82 16.14
CA CYS A 190 6.99 -0.81 17.17
C CYS A 190 8.37 -0.23 17.50
N ASP A 191 8.94 0.49 16.54
CA ASP A 191 10.27 1.06 16.62
C ASP A 191 10.18 2.48 17.19
N GLY A 192 10.59 2.66 18.42
CA GLY A 192 10.56 3.93 19.15
C GLY A 192 11.87 4.25 19.86
N ALA A 193 11.83 5.22 20.78
CA ALA A 193 13.01 5.66 21.54
C ALA A 193 13.54 4.62 22.53
N GLU A 194 12.72 3.63 22.86
CA GLU A 194 13.02 2.57 23.84
C GLU A 194 12.93 1.22 23.10
N ALA A 195 13.45 0.18 23.69
CA ALA A 195 13.46 -1.20 23.25
C ALA A 195 12.52 -1.54 22.04
N PRO A 196 12.97 -1.40 20.79
CA PRO A 196 12.14 -1.66 19.62
C PRO A 196 11.76 -3.14 19.53
N PHE A 197 10.56 -3.42 19.07
CA PHE A 197 10.07 -4.79 18.90
C PHE A 197 9.20 -4.94 17.65
N VAL A 198 9.03 -6.17 17.20
CA VAL A 198 8.08 -6.57 16.18
C VAL A 198 6.95 -7.36 16.84
N ALA A 199 5.73 -7.20 16.37
CA ALA A 199 4.59 -7.94 16.89
C ALA A 199 3.74 -8.52 15.74
N ALA A 200 3.11 -9.65 16.05
CA ALA A 200 2.04 -10.23 15.25
C ALA A 200 0.76 -10.34 16.10
N LEU A 201 -0.36 -9.92 15.53
CA LEU A 201 -1.68 -10.09 16.11
C LEU A 201 -2.49 -11.10 15.32
N ASP A 202 -3.29 -11.90 16.00
CA ASP A 202 -4.37 -12.66 15.35
C ASP A 202 -5.39 -11.69 14.75
N LYS A 203 -5.65 -11.80 13.46
CA LYS A 203 -6.50 -10.85 12.72
C LYS A 203 -7.96 -10.88 13.14
N TYR A 204 -8.45 -11.97 13.72
CA TYR A 204 -9.86 -12.12 14.11
C TYR A 204 -10.14 -11.57 15.49
N THR A 205 -9.17 -11.65 16.39
CA THR A 205 -9.35 -11.33 17.83
C THR A 205 -8.53 -10.15 18.32
N GLY A 206 -7.49 -9.73 17.58
CA GLY A 206 -6.52 -8.70 18.00
C GLY A 206 -5.56 -9.15 19.11
N ARG A 207 -5.56 -10.43 19.49
CA ARG A 207 -4.65 -10.96 20.49
C ARG A 207 -3.22 -11.03 19.95
N VAL A 208 -2.26 -10.73 20.80
CA VAL A 208 -0.83 -10.89 20.46
C VAL A 208 -0.53 -12.37 20.28
N VAL A 209 -0.07 -12.76 19.10
CA VAL A 209 0.42 -14.12 18.80
C VAL A 209 1.86 -14.24 19.28
N TRP A 210 2.70 -13.26 18.92
CA TRP A 210 4.06 -13.15 19.39
C TRP A 210 4.52 -11.69 19.40
N LYS A 211 5.53 -11.41 20.21
CA LYS A 211 6.22 -10.11 20.33
C LYS A 211 7.70 -10.37 20.53
N ILE A 212 8.54 -9.89 19.61
CA ILE A 212 9.97 -10.18 19.58
C ILE A 212 10.78 -8.87 19.64
N PRO A 213 11.71 -8.72 20.60
CA PRO A 213 12.66 -7.60 20.60
C PRO A 213 13.52 -7.60 19.35
N ARG A 214 13.81 -6.41 18.81
CA ARG A 214 14.64 -6.32 17.59
C ARG A 214 16.14 -6.54 17.84
N ASN A 215 16.62 -6.37 19.06
CA ASN A 215 18.01 -6.58 19.45
C ASN A 215 19.02 -5.86 18.53
N VAL A 216 18.80 -4.57 18.32
CA VAL A 216 19.68 -3.70 17.51
C VAL A 216 20.38 -2.71 18.43
N GLU A 217 21.69 -2.56 18.24
CA GLU A 217 22.52 -1.59 18.97
C GLU A 217 22.77 -0.39 18.06
N VAL A 218 21.94 0.64 18.20
CA VAL A 218 22.00 1.87 17.40
C VAL A 218 21.69 3.08 18.28
N SER A 219 22.24 4.22 17.91
CA SER A 219 22.02 5.47 18.66
C SER A 219 20.58 6.00 18.57
N ARG A 220 19.85 5.63 17.50
CA ARG A 220 18.48 6.09 17.20
C ARG A 220 17.60 4.93 16.74
N PRO A 221 16.95 4.20 17.66
CA PRO A 221 16.27 2.94 17.35
C PRO A 221 14.85 3.10 16.74
N PHE A 222 14.48 4.24 16.20
CA PHE A 222 13.14 4.47 15.63
C PHE A 222 13.09 4.34 14.10
N SER A 223 12.00 3.75 13.60
CA SER A 223 11.78 3.48 12.19
C SER A 223 10.28 3.44 11.85
N PHE A 224 9.92 3.48 10.57
CA PHE A 224 8.53 3.61 10.08
C PHE A 224 8.24 2.71 8.88
N SER A 225 9.07 1.72 8.59
CA SER A 225 8.91 0.89 7.41
C SER A 225 7.73 -0.08 7.54
N THR A 226 7.09 -0.34 6.42
CA THR A 226 6.03 -1.33 6.29
C THR A 226 6.64 -2.71 6.00
N PRO A 227 6.23 -3.79 6.69
CA PRO A 227 6.71 -5.15 6.42
C PRO A 227 6.40 -5.63 5.00
N LEU A 228 7.24 -6.53 4.47
CA LEU A 228 7.06 -7.18 3.17
C LEU A 228 7.03 -8.70 3.34
N PRO A 229 5.99 -9.42 2.87
CA PRO A 229 6.02 -10.87 2.80
C PRO A 229 6.77 -11.30 1.53
N ILE A 230 7.62 -12.32 1.68
CA ILE A 230 8.29 -13.00 0.57
C ILE A 230 8.19 -14.51 0.75
N GLU A 231 8.45 -15.25 -0.30
CA GLU A 231 8.60 -16.70 -0.26
C GLU A 231 9.99 -17.10 -0.75
N VAL A 232 10.67 -17.96 0.00
CA VAL A 232 11.98 -18.50 -0.33
C VAL A 232 11.92 -20.02 -0.17
N ASP A 233 12.14 -20.76 -1.26
CA ASP A 233 12.06 -22.23 -1.29
C ASP A 233 10.75 -22.78 -0.67
N GLY A 234 9.61 -22.17 -1.03
CA GLY A 234 8.28 -22.53 -0.53
C GLY A 234 8.04 -22.19 0.95
N LYS A 235 8.91 -21.40 1.58
CA LYS A 235 8.78 -20.99 2.98
C LYS A 235 8.55 -19.47 3.08
N PRO A 236 7.49 -19.02 3.74
CA PRO A 236 7.24 -17.60 3.90
C PRO A 236 8.20 -16.94 4.88
N GLN A 237 8.59 -15.72 4.57
CA GLN A 237 9.38 -14.85 5.44
C GLN A 237 8.76 -13.44 5.46
N ILE A 238 8.77 -12.78 6.61
CA ILE A 238 8.35 -11.38 6.73
C ILE A 238 9.58 -10.52 6.89
N ILE A 239 9.85 -9.69 5.89
CA ILE A 239 11.00 -8.79 5.86
C ILE A 239 10.61 -7.46 6.51
N ILE A 240 11.33 -7.07 7.56
CA ILE A 240 11.04 -5.85 8.30
C ILE A 240 12.31 -5.00 8.44
N PRO A 241 12.47 -3.95 7.63
CA PRO A 241 13.50 -2.95 7.84
C PRO A 241 13.26 -2.18 9.13
N GLY A 242 14.33 -1.75 9.76
CA GLY A 242 14.29 -0.92 10.95
C GLY A 242 15.59 -0.14 11.12
N SER A 243 15.78 0.53 12.25
CA SER A 243 17.05 1.19 12.51
C SER A 243 18.17 0.16 12.61
N GLY A 244 19.26 0.40 11.90
CA GLY A 244 20.48 -0.40 11.93
C GLY A 244 20.44 -1.75 11.25
N ALA A 245 19.27 -2.33 10.98
CA ALA A 245 19.18 -3.64 10.34
C ALA A 245 17.83 -3.88 9.66
N VAL A 246 17.87 -4.70 8.61
CA VAL A 246 16.69 -5.41 8.11
C VAL A 246 16.73 -6.85 8.61
N VAL A 247 15.57 -7.36 9.02
CA VAL A 247 15.44 -8.71 9.60
C VAL A 247 14.31 -9.46 8.90
N ALA A 248 14.56 -10.73 8.58
CA ALA A 248 13.56 -11.67 8.12
C ALA A 248 13.05 -12.51 9.30
N TYR A 249 11.74 -12.58 9.46
CA TYR A 249 11.08 -13.33 10.52
C TYR A 249 10.26 -14.49 9.97
N ASN A 250 10.24 -15.60 10.70
CA ASN A 250 9.25 -16.65 10.49
C ASN A 250 7.87 -16.10 10.89
N PRO A 251 6.87 -16.07 10.00
CA PRO A 251 5.57 -15.51 10.33
C PRO A 251 4.86 -16.23 11.48
N LYS A 252 5.00 -17.55 11.57
CA LYS A 252 4.29 -18.38 12.55
C LYS A 252 4.82 -18.22 13.97
N GLU A 253 6.14 -18.19 14.12
CA GLU A 253 6.81 -18.27 15.42
C GLU A 253 7.47 -16.94 15.84
N GLY A 254 7.70 -16.03 14.91
CA GLY A 254 8.35 -14.75 15.14
C GLY A 254 9.87 -14.82 15.28
N ASN A 255 10.49 -16.02 15.24
CA ASN A 255 11.93 -16.15 15.32
C ASN A 255 12.61 -15.57 14.07
N GLU A 256 13.78 -14.99 14.26
CA GLU A 256 14.60 -14.48 13.15
C GLU A 256 15.11 -15.62 12.29
N ILE A 257 15.02 -15.43 10.96
CA ILE A 257 15.59 -16.33 9.97
C ILE A 257 16.99 -15.85 9.62
N TRP A 258 17.09 -14.57 9.27
CA TRP A 258 18.35 -13.90 8.99
C TRP A 258 18.23 -12.40 9.32
N ARG A 259 19.40 -11.75 9.50
CA ARG A 259 19.52 -10.28 9.60
C ARG A 259 20.69 -9.77 8.77
N PHE A 260 20.52 -8.58 8.23
CA PHE A 260 21.56 -7.81 7.58
C PHE A 260 21.67 -6.46 8.28
N ARG A 261 22.86 -6.12 8.79
CA ARG A 261 23.16 -4.88 9.50
C ARG A 261 23.69 -3.83 8.53
N TYR A 262 23.22 -2.61 8.64
CA TYR A 262 23.69 -1.48 7.83
C TYR A 262 24.13 -0.26 8.65
N GLY A 263 24.46 -0.48 9.92
CA GLY A 263 25.01 0.55 10.82
C GLY A 263 23.95 1.50 11.36
N GLU A 264 24.22 2.80 11.36
CA GLU A 264 23.42 3.83 12.03
C GLU A 264 22.21 4.37 11.21
N GLY A 265 21.76 3.70 10.18
CA GLY A 265 20.55 4.06 9.47
C GLY A 265 19.33 4.06 10.40
N TYR A 266 18.53 5.12 10.36
CA TYR A 266 17.33 5.28 11.20
C TYR A 266 16.22 5.97 10.45
N SER A 267 15.02 6.05 11.04
CA SER A 267 13.84 6.64 10.40
C SER A 267 13.58 6.03 9.01
N VAL A 268 13.74 4.71 8.92
CA VAL A 268 13.53 3.95 7.67
C VAL A 268 12.04 3.97 7.35
N VAL A 269 11.65 4.54 6.21
CA VAL A 269 10.26 4.64 5.76
C VAL A 269 9.98 3.72 4.58
N PRO A 270 10.86 3.61 3.56
CA PRO A 270 10.57 2.85 2.37
C PRO A 270 10.23 1.39 2.67
N ARG A 271 9.12 0.89 2.12
CA ARG A 271 8.83 -0.54 2.08
C ARG A 271 9.84 -1.19 1.13
N PRO A 272 10.50 -2.30 1.51
CA PRO A 272 11.39 -3.02 0.61
C PRO A 272 10.62 -3.61 -0.57
N VAL A 273 11.33 -3.96 -1.64
CA VAL A 273 10.80 -4.77 -2.75
C VAL A 273 11.63 -6.03 -2.92
N TYR A 274 10.99 -7.08 -3.38
CA TYR A 274 11.62 -8.39 -3.63
C TYR A 274 11.61 -8.71 -5.12
N TYR A 275 12.74 -9.15 -5.64
CA TYR A 275 12.86 -9.59 -7.03
C TYR A 275 14.04 -10.57 -7.19
N ASN A 276 13.80 -11.68 -7.87
CA ASN A 276 14.84 -12.67 -8.24
C ASN A 276 15.80 -13.06 -7.11
N GLY A 277 15.25 -13.45 -5.94
CA GLY A 277 16.05 -13.91 -4.81
C GLY A 277 16.77 -12.80 -4.03
N MET A 278 16.45 -11.53 -4.29
CA MET A 278 17.00 -10.38 -3.58
C MET A 278 15.91 -9.48 -3.02
N VAL A 279 16.13 -8.92 -1.84
CA VAL A 279 15.38 -7.78 -1.32
C VAL A 279 16.19 -6.50 -1.46
N TYR A 280 15.51 -5.41 -1.83
CA TYR A 280 16.09 -4.08 -2.01
C TYR A 280 15.60 -3.20 -0.88
N VAL A 281 16.54 -2.73 -0.05
CA VAL A 281 16.26 -2.02 1.21
C VAL A 281 16.95 -0.67 1.21
N CYS A 282 16.20 0.39 1.54
CA CYS A 282 16.75 1.71 1.80
C CYS A 282 16.92 1.89 3.32
N SER A 283 18.09 2.38 3.77
CA SER A 283 18.43 2.48 5.21
C SER A 283 17.92 3.74 5.92
N GLY A 284 17.18 4.63 5.22
CA GLY A 284 16.56 5.81 5.80
C GLY A 284 17.49 7.01 5.99
N PHE A 285 17.30 7.75 7.09
CA PHE A 285 18.02 8.99 7.37
C PHE A 285 19.46 8.79 7.81
N ASN A 286 20.18 9.89 7.85
CA ASN A 286 21.58 10.15 8.04
C ASN A 286 22.36 9.97 6.72
N GLN A 287 22.64 8.79 6.31
CA GLN A 287 23.15 8.48 4.97
C GLN A 287 22.26 7.39 4.38
N ALA A 288 21.34 7.78 3.49
CA ALA A 288 20.49 6.80 2.84
C ALA A 288 21.34 5.92 1.91
N ASN A 289 21.29 4.62 2.15
CA ASN A 289 21.92 3.61 1.29
C ASN A 289 20.82 2.71 0.74
N LEU A 290 21.03 2.20 -0.46
CA LEU A 290 20.29 1.11 -1.06
C LEU A 290 21.13 -0.15 -0.97
N PHE A 291 20.55 -1.23 -0.47
CA PHE A 291 21.20 -2.54 -0.40
C PHE A 291 20.36 -3.56 -1.15
N ALA A 292 21.01 -4.32 -2.04
CA ALA A 292 20.47 -5.53 -2.65
C ALA A 292 21.03 -6.74 -1.89
N ILE A 293 20.15 -7.47 -1.19
CA ILE A 293 20.53 -8.52 -0.24
C ILE A 293 19.91 -9.84 -0.70
N ARG A 294 20.72 -10.89 -0.87
CA ARG A 294 20.22 -12.24 -1.15
C ARG A 294 19.48 -12.78 0.07
N VAL A 295 18.35 -13.47 -0.16
CA VAL A 295 17.41 -13.87 0.91
C VAL A 295 17.54 -15.33 1.35
N ASP A 296 18.47 -16.09 0.77
CA ASP A 296 18.70 -17.51 1.02
C ASP A 296 19.56 -17.81 2.26
N GLY A 297 19.98 -16.77 2.99
CA GLY A 297 20.84 -16.86 4.16
C GLY A 297 20.16 -17.28 5.45
N ARG A 298 20.97 -17.49 6.50
CA ARG A 298 20.56 -17.78 7.87
C ARG A 298 21.44 -17.03 8.88
N GLY A 299 20.86 -16.59 10.01
CA GLY A 299 21.59 -15.85 11.04
C GLY A 299 22.05 -14.49 10.58
N ASP A 300 23.23 -14.02 11.00
CA ASP A 300 23.79 -12.74 10.54
C ASP A 300 24.45 -12.91 9.18
N VAL A 301 23.85 -12.27 8.17
CA VAL A 301 24.27 -12.38 6.76
C VAL A 301 24.98 -11.12 6.26
N THR A 302 25.36 -10.21 7.15
CA THR A 302 25.92 -8.90 6.82
C THR A 302 27.11 -8.99 5.89
N ASP A 303 28.05 -9.87 6.18
CA ASP A 303 29.32 -10.00 5.42
C ASP A 303 29.21 -10.94 4.20
N THR A 304 28.10 -11.67 4.05
CA THR A 304 28.02 -12.76 3.07
C THR A 304 26.95 -12.59 2.00
N HIS A 305 25.86 -11.85 2.26
CA HIS A 305 24.70 -11.82 1.37
C HIS A 305 24.46 -10.46 0.68
N LEU A 306 25.32 -9.48 0.89
CA LEU A 306 25.28 -8.25 0.10
C LEU A 306 25.66 -8.56 -1.35
N ALA A 307 24.74 -8.34 -2.29
CA ALA A 307 25.02 -8.46 -3.72
C ALA A 307 25.66 -7.15 -4.26
N TRP A 308 25.03 -6.03 -3.97
CA TRP A 308 25.53 -4.70 -4.33
C TRP A 308 24.86 -3.61 -3.48
N SER A 309 25.42 -2.40 -3.46
CA SER A 309 24.86 -1.24 -2.78
C SER A 309 25.12 0.06 -3.53
N GLU A 310 24.30 1.08 -3.28
CA GLU A 310 24.42 2.42 -3.83
C GLU A 310 24.09 3.47 -2.75
N GLN A 311 24.75 4.64 -2.80
CA GLN A 311 24.57 5.73 -1.84
C GLN A 311 24.04 7.04 -2.45
N LYS A 312 24.09 7.17 -3.78
CA LYS A 312 23.70 8.39 -4.47
C LYS A 312 22.21 8.37 -4.81
N THR A 313 21.50 9.47 -4.51
CA THR A 313 20.09 9.66 -4.89
C THR A 313 19.14 8.59 -4.35
N ILE A 314 19.41 8.13 -3.13
CA ILE A 314 18.57 7.11 -2.47
C ILE A 314 17.46 7.78 -1.65
N PRO A 315 16.20 7.33 -1.79
CA PRO A 315 15.07 7.88 -1.05
C PRO A 315 15.16 7.57 0.44
N LYS A 316 14.63 8.51 1.24
CA LYS A 316 14.42 8.30 2.67
C LYS A 316 12.97 7.98 3.00
N GLU A 317 12.04 8.30 2.10
CA GLU A 317 10.60 8.18 2.32
C GLU A 317 9.89 7.33 1.25
N SER A 318 10.14 7.59 -0.05
CA SER A 318 9.53 6.87 -1.16
C SER A 318 10.06 5.43 -1.27
N SER A 319 9.18 4.47 -1.48
CA SER A 319 9.58 3.06 -1.69
C SER A 319 10.06 2.83 -3.12
N PRO A 320 11.03 1.93 -3.34
CA PRO A 320 11.45 1.53 -4.69
C PRO A 320 10.33 0.77 -5.42
N ILE A 321 10.45 0.68 -6.75
CA ILE A 321 9.62 -0.17 -7.59
C ILE A 321 10.47 -0.86 -8.65
N ILE A 322 10.13 -2.12 -8.96
CA ILE A 322 10.80 -2.89 -10.01
C ILE A 322 9.81 -3.18 -11.11
N VAL A 323 10.18 -2.91 -12.34
CA VAL A 323 9.42 -3.30 -13.54
C VAL A 323 10.39 -4.01 -14.47
N ASP A 324 10.04 -5.21 -14.86
CA ASP A 324 10.94 -6.14 -15.55
C ASP A 324 12.23 -6.33 -14.74
N ASP A 325 13.40 -6.02 -15.32
CA ASP A 325 14.70 -6.12 -14.65
C ASP A 325 15.22 -4.77 -14.14
N GLN A 326 14.42 -3.70 -14.21
CA GLN A 326 14.83 -2.37 -13.83
C GLN A 326 14.26 -1.99 -12.46
N LEU A 327 15.13 -1.54 -11.57
CA LEU A 327 14.78 -0.97 -10.27
C LEU A 327 14.76 0.55 -10.37
N TYR A 328 13.62 1.13 -10.04
CA TYR A 328 13.39 2.58 -10.05
C TYR A 328 13.23 3.10 -8.63
N LEU A 329 13.90 4.19 -8.32
CA LEU A 329 13.68 4.97 -7.12
C LEU A 329 13.93 6.44 -7.38
N ASN A 330 13.18 7.28 -6.69
CA ASN A 330 13.32 8.72 -6.72
C ASN A 330 13.71 9.21 -5.32
N ASP A 331 14.75 10.02 -5.24
CA ASP A 331 15.12 10.65 -3.96
C ASP A 331 14.09 11.68 -3.51
N ASP A 332 14.20 12.16 -2.28
CA ASP A 332 13.29 13.15 -1.68
C ASP A 332 13.22 14.47 -2.46
N LYS A 333 14.23 14.76 -3.30
CA LYS A 333 14.34 15.96 -4.12
C LYS A 333 13.88 15.76 -5.57
N GLY A 334 13.45 14.55 -5.92
CA GLY A 334 12.93 14.21 -7.24
C GLY A 334 14.00 13.84 -8.28
N VAL A 335 15.15 13.36 -7.87
CA VAL A 335 16.07 12.69 -8.80
C VAL A 335 15.68 11.22 -8.90
N LEU A 336 15.15 10.84 -10.04
CA LEU A 336 14.84 9.46 -10.40
C LEU A 336 16.13 8.77 -10.86
N THR A 337 16.39 7.59 -10.33
CA THR A 337 17.45 6.69 -10.79
C THR A 337 16.84 5.37 -11.23
N CYS A 338 17.26 4.90 -12.39
CA CYS A 338 16.96 3.56 -12.91
C CYS A 338 18.22 2.71 -12.86
N PHE A 339 18.12 1.55 -12.23
CA PHE A 339 19.21 0.57 -12.11
C PHE A 339 18.85 -0.73 -12.83
N ASP A 340 19.86 -1.45 -13.27
CA ASP A 340 19.77 -2.88 -13.45
C ASP A 340 19.63 -3.55 -12.08
N ALA A 341 18.54 -4.26 -11.86
CA ALA A 341 18.23 -4.81 -10.53
C ALA A 341 19.25 -5.86 -10.08
N ALA A 342 19.78 -6.67 -11.01
CA ALA A 342 20.72 -7.74 -10.68
C ALA A 342 22.10 -7.22 -10.29
N THR A 343 22.59 -6.18 -10.97
CA THR A 343 23.97 -5.72 -10.87
C THR A 343 24.17 -4.39 -10.15
N GLY A 344 23.09 -3.58 -10.01
CA GLY A 344 23.18 -2.22 -9.50
C GLY A 344 23.74 -1.21 -10.51
N ALA A 345 23.98 -1.62 -11.77
CA ALA A 345 24.42 -0.71 -12.81
C ALA A 345 23.36 0.36 -13.08
N VAL A 346 23.77 1.63 -13.10
CA VAL A 346 22.88 2.75 -13.34
C VAL A 346 22.65 2.91 -14.83
N HIS A 347 21.39 2.84 -15.26
CA HIS A 347 21.00 3.13 -16.64
C HIS A 347 20.90 4.65 -16.88
N TYR A 348 20.20 5.37 -15.97
CA TYR A 348 20.10 6.84 -16.03
C TYR A 348 19.79 7.45 -14.65
N ARG A 349 20.02 8.77 -14.54
CA ARG A 349 19.54 9.64 -13.45
C ARG A 349 18.94 10.89 -14.07
N GLU A 350 17.64 11.12 -13.79
CA GLU A 350 16.91 12.23 -14.37
C GLU A 350 16.08 12.96 -13.30
N ARG A 351 15.86 14.26 -13.51
CA ARG A 351 15.06 15.05 -12.60
C ARG A 351 13.59 15.03 -12.99
N LEU A 352 12.75 14.65 -12.05
CA LEU A 352 11.30 14.75 -12.17
C LEU A 352 10.81 16.19 -11.96
N ASP A 353 9.61 16.50 -12.44
CA ASP A 353 9.09 17.88 -12.56
C ASP A 353 8.55 18.48 -11.25
N GLY A 354 8.10 17.63 -10.30
CA GLY A 354 7.49 18.10 -9.05
C GLY A 354 8.45 18.86 -8.13
N LYS A 355 7.94 19.91 -7.48
CA LYS A 355 8.70 20.80 -6.59
C LYS A 355 8.40 20.60 -5.12
N GLY A 356 7.36 19.87 -4.77
CA GLY A 356 6.89 19.65 -3.39
C GLY A 356 7.64 18.58 -2.60
N GLY A 357 8.72 18.01 -3.14
CA GLY A 357 9.39 16.83 -2.59
C GLY A 357 8.64 15.55 -2.92
N TYR A 358 9.28 14.40 -2.69
CA TYR A 358 8.72 13.08 -3.05
C TYR A 358 8.70 12.16 -1.83
N SER A 359 7.54 12.08 -1.18
CA SER A 359 7.27 11.12 -0.09
C SER A 359 6.41 9.95 -0.58
N ALA A 360 5.53 10.20 -1.57
CA ALA A 360 4.70 9.18 -2.18
C ALA A 360 5.53 8.13 -2.91
N SER A 361 5.16 6.87 -2.73
CA SER A 361 5.77 5.75 -3.45
C SER A 361 5.21 5.64 -4.86
N PRO A 362 6.03 5.31 -5.88
CA PRO A 362 5.59 5.17 -7.25
C PRO A 362 4.66 3.97 -7.43
N VAL A 363 3.84 4.03 -8.48
CA VAL A 363 3.00 2.92 -8.92
C VAL A 363 3.22 2.61 -10.39
N PHE A 364 3.04 1.34 -10.76
CA PHE A 364 3.05 0.87 -12.15
C PHE A 364 1.66 0.47 -12.57
N ALA A 365 1.13 1.11 -13.60
CA ALA A 365 -0.21 0.90 -14.12
C ALA A 365 -0.25 1.16 -15.62
N SER A 366 -1.07 0.43 -16.38
CA SER A 366 -1.24 0.61 -17.84
C SER A 366 0.09 0.70 -18.61
N GLY A 367 1.11 -0.08 -18.18
CA GLY A 367 2.41 -0.09 -18.81
C GLY A 367 3.32 1.11 -18.52
N HIS A 368 2.96 1.97 -17.57
CA HIS A 368 3.69 3.19 -17.21
C HIS A 368 3.97 3.30 -15.71
N LEU A 369 5.02 4.05 -15.38
CA LEU A 369 5.37 4.42 -14.01
C LEU A 369 4.88 5.83 -13.69
N PHE A 370 4.28 6.00 -12.52
CA PHE A 370 3.73 7.26 -12.03
C PHE A 370 4.46 7.68 -10.76
N PHE A 371 5.11 8.84 -10.79
CA PHE A 371 5.83 9.45 -9.67
C PHE A 371 5.10 10.71 -9.20
N HIS A 372 4.50 10.65 -8.02
CA HIS A 372 3.69 11.74 -7.46
C HIS A 372 4.48 12.55 -6.44
N SER A 373 4.51 13.86 -6.60
CA SER A 373 5.19 14.78 -5.68
C SER A 373 4.22 15.48 -4.73
N GLY A 374 4.76 16.05 -3.64
CA GLY A 374 3.97 16.72 -2.61
C GLY A 374 3.20 17.95 -3.09
N ASP A 375 3.56 18.60 -4.19
CA ASP A 375 2.81 19.72 -4.78
C ASP A 375 1.64 19.28 -5.69
N GLY A 376 1.41 17.96 -5.78
CA GLY A 376 0.37 17.37 -6.62
C GLY A 376 0.76 17.19 -8.08
N THR A 377 2.04 17.36 -8.42
CA THR A 377 2.56 17.02 -9.75
C THR A 377 2.83 15.54 -9.86
N THR A 378 2.37 14.89 -10.94
CA THR A 378 2.66 13.50 -11.26
C THR A 378 3.38 13.40 -12.58
N THR A 379 4.62 12.92 -12.55
CA THR A 379 5.39 12.59 -13.75
C THR A 379 5.10 11.17 -14.17
N VAL A 380 4.76 10.97 -15.44
CA VAL A 380 4.49 9.66 -16.05
C VAL A 380 5.62 9.32 -17.01
N ILE A 381 6.21 8.13 -16.83
CA ILE A 381 7.28 7.65 -17.70
C ILE A 381 6.97 6.26 -18.23
N LYS A 382 7.56 5.93 -19.37
CA LYS A 382 7.61 4.57 -19.87
C LYS A 382 8.78 3.83 -19.20
N PRO A 383 8.57 2.58 -18.69
CA PRO A 383 9.66 1.77 -18.19
C PRO A 383 10.69 1.46 -19.27
N GLY A 384 11.97 1.33 -18.91
CA GLY A 384 13.05 0.96 -19.81
C GLY A 384 14.40 1.51 -19.37
N LYS A 385 15.46 1.15 -20.12
CA LYS A 385 16.84 1.55 -19.84
C LYS A 385 17.17 2.99 -20.27
N ASN A 386 16.25 3.64 -20.99
CA ASN A 386 16.33 5.05 -21.37
C ASN A 386 15.15 5.81 -20.74
N PHE A 387 15.40 7.03 -20.28
CA PHE A 387 14.35 7.88 -19.74
C PHE A 387 13.42 8.38 -20.86
N GLU A 388 12.14 8.06 -20.73
CA GLU A 388 11.08 8.52 -21.65
C GLU A 388 9.91 9.08 -20.85
N LYS A 389 9.82 10.42 -20.76
CA LYS A 389 8.69 11.10 -20.13
C LYS A 389 7.50 11.12 -21.08
N VAL A 390 6.36 10.63 -20.61
CA VAL A 390 5.10 10.54 -21.38
C VAL A 390 4.15 11.68 -21.04
N ALA A 391 4.05 12.05 -19.76
CA ALA A 391 3.14 13.11 -19.33
C ALA A 391 3.61 13.78 -18.02
N GLU A 392 3.08 14.97 -17.79
CA GLU A 392 3.15 15.72 -16.53
C GLU A 392 1.75 16.18 -16.17
N ASN A 393 1.25 15.75 -15.01
CA ASN A 393 -0.11 16.02 -14.54
C ASN A 393 -0.08 16.85 -13.26
N LYS A 394 -1.01 17.80 -13.09
CA LYS A 394 -1.04 18.70 -11.93
C LYS A 394 -2.43 18.79 -11.30
N LEU A 395 -2.52 18.39 -10.03
CA LEU A 395 -3.73 18.60 -9.22
C LEU A 395 -3.73 19.98 -8.53
N ASN A 396 -2.56 20.63 -8.40
CA ASN A 396 -2.38 21.87 -7.64
C ASN A 396 -2.91 21.75 -6.20
N ALA A 397 -2.61 20.64 -5.55
CA ALA A 397 -3.07 20.32 -4.21
C ALA A 397 -1.98 19.57 -3.46
N PHE A 398 -1.63 20.02 -2.26
CA PHE A 398 -0.60 19.40 -1.44
C PHE A 398 -1.04 18.04 -0.90
N GLY A 399 -0.14 17.04 -0.95
CA GLY A 399 -0.36 15.71 -0.39
C GLY A 399 0.91 14.88 -0.37
N LEU A 400 1.04 13.98 0.61
CA LEU A 400 2.19 13.08 0.75
C LEU A 400 1.81 11.61 0.58
N SER A 401 0.52 11.32 0.41
CA SER A 401 0.00 9.95 0.23
C SER A 401 0.39 9.39 -1.14
N SER A 402 0.65 8.09 -1.19
CA SER A 402 0.82 7.39 -2.46
C SER A 402 -0.51 7.25 -3.19
N LEU A 403 -0.45 7.09 -4.51
CA LEU A 403 -1.62 6.84 -5.34
C LEU A 403 -2.20 5.45 -5.05
N ALA A 404 -3.53 5.34 -4.99
CA ALA A 404 -4.22 4.06 -5.08
C ALA A 404 -4.72 3.88 -6.51
N VAL A 405 -4.37 2.74 -7.12
CA VAL A 405 -4.78 2.43 -8.49
C VAL A 405 -6.07 1.64 -8.46
N ILE A 406 -7.04 2.04 -9.26
CA ILE A 406 -8.28 1.30 -9.51
C ILE A 406 -8.35 0.91 -10.99
N GLY A 407 -9.30 0.05 -11.37
CA GLY A 407 -9.33 -0.51 -12.73
C GLY A 407 -9.30 0.53 -13.87
N ASP A 408 -9.92 1.70 -13.65
CA ASP A 408 -10.12 2.76 -14.63
C ASP A 408 -9.48 4.12 -14.23
N GLY A 409 -8.62 4.14 -13.19
CA GLY A 409 -8.05 5.42 -12.74
C GLY A 409 -7.34 5.33 -11.40
N PHE A 410 -7.35 6.46 -10.67
CA PHE A 410 -6.69 6.61 -9.39
C PHE A 410 -7.60 7.22 -8.33
N ILE A 411 -7.35 6.83 -7.07
CA ILE A 411 -7.78 7.61 -5.91
C ILE A 411 -6.55 8.29 -5.33
N VAL A 412 -6.59 9.61 -5.26
CA VAL A 412 -5.50 10.43 -4.74
C VAL A 412 -5.99 11.14 -3.48
N ARG A 413 -5.21 11.04 -2.41
CA ARG A 413 -5.44 11.81 -1.19
C ARG A 413 -4.50 13.00 -1.13
N THR A 414 -5.10 14.17 -0.97
CA THR A 414 -4.40 15.42 -0.64
C THR A 414 -4.73 15.83 0.79
N GLU A 415 -4.16 16.92 1.29
CA GLU A 415 -4.36 17.39 2.66
C GLU A 415 -5.85 17.46 3.07
N ALA A 416 -6.71 17.98 2.19
CA ALA A 416 -8.11 18.22 2.50
C ALA A 416 -9.11 17.38 1.67
N HIS A 417 -8.66 16.62 0.67
CA HIS A 417 -9.57 15.99 -0.29
C HIS A 417 -9.11 14.60 -0.73
N LEU A 418 -10.12 13.78 -1.09
CA LEU A 418 -9.96 12.68 -2.00
C LEU A 418 -10.35 13.13 -3.41
N TRP A 419 -9.60 12.66 -4.39
CA TRP A 419 -9.84 12.88 -5.82
C TRP A 419 -10.00 11.52 -6.49
N ARG A 420 -11.02 11.35 -7.31
CA ARG A 420 -11.11 10.25 -8.25
C ARG A 420 -10.73 10.76 -9.63
N ILE A 421 -9.61 10.23 -10.15
CA ILE A 421 -9.10 10.47 -11.48
C ILE A 421 -9.46 9.26 -12.33
N GLY A 422 -10.03 9.48 -13.51
CA GLY A 422 -10.42 8.43 -14.46
C GLY A 422 -11.42 8.96 -15.46
N GLU A 423 -11.69 8.19 -16.51
CA GLU A 423 -12.71 8.48 -17.55
C GLU A 423 -14.12 8.04 -17.12
#